data_331cd958e5fa75d3cae4e96cbd753e98
#
_entry.id   331cd958e5fa75d3cae4e96cbd753e98
#
_cell.length_a   1.000
_cell.length_b   1.000
_cell.length_c   1.000
_cell.angle_alpha   90.00
_cell.angle_beta   90.00
_cell.angle_gamma   90.00
#
_symmetry.space_group_name_H-M   'P 1'
#
loop_
_entity.id
_entity.type
_entity.pdbx_description
1 polymer ?
#
loop_
_entity_poly.entity_id
_entity_poly.type
_entity_poly.pdbx_seq_one_letter_code
_entity_poly.pdbx_strand_id
1 'polypeptide(L)'
;MAAGTRRLVSGSALWLLAVAAEILVGGVLVWWAGRHGPALVAVLVNLAVALRFWITLRPGRVPLITRYARCDAAGLPPHGEAYTRALTAAWGWFLAGFALLHGLAALGWWTTATLSLLQSAAGLALFLGEHAWRSRRLPELGRATPWRTCRAVLAYHAA
;
A
#
# COMPACT_ATOMS: atom_id res chain seq x y z
N MET A 1 -35.63 0.53 -4.71
CA MET A 1 -34.51 -0.14 -4.03
C MET A 1 -33.56 -0.94 -4.96
N ALA A 2 -33.78 -1.06 -6.29
CA ALA A 2 -32.97 -1.88 -7.20
C ALA A 2 -31.74 -1.16 -7.83
N ALA A 3 -31.64 0.17 -7.75
CA ALA A 3 -30.56 0.93 -8.39
C ALA A 3 -29.23 0.95 -7.59
N GLY A 4 -29.32 0.76 -6.26
CA GLY A 4 -28.13 0.78 -5.40
C GLY A 4 -27.26 -0.48 -5.50
N THR A 5 -27.86 -1.62 -5.70
CA THR A 5 -27.18 -2.91 -5.81
C THR A 5 -26.41 -3.07 -7.12
N ARG A 6 -26.87 -2.48 -8.22
CA ARG A 6 -26.15 -2.53 -9.52
C ARG A 6 -24.83 -1.73 -9.50
N ARG A 7 -24.73 -0.62 -8.76
CA ARG A 7 -23.48 0.17 -8.66
C ARG A 7 -22.40 -0.53 -7.83
N LEU A 8 -22.79 -1.24 -6.77
CA LEU A 8 -21.85 -2.00 -5.93
C LEU A 8 -21.26 -3.19 -6.69
N VAL A 9 -22.09 -3.89 -7.49
CA VAL A 9 -21.63 -5.03 -8.31
C VAL A 9 -20.71 -4.55 -9.45
N SER A 10 -20.95 -3.38 -10.04
CA SER A 10 -20.08 -2.85 -11.11
C SER A 10 -18.70 -2.41 -10.57
N GLY A 11 -18.64 -1.83 -9.37
CA GLY A 11 -17.38 -1.44 -8.73
C GLY A 11 -16.50 -2.64 -8.38
N SER A 12 -17.10 -3.70 -7.84
CA SER A 12 -16.38 -4.94 -7.52
C SER A 12 -15.91 -5.69 -8.78
N ALA A 13 -16.71 -5.71 -9.84
CA ALA A 13 -16.34 -6.33 -11.11
C ALA A 13 -15.17 -5.59 -11.78
N LEU A 14 -15.18 -4.27 -11.80
CA LEU A 14 -14.08 -3.46 -12.34
C LEU A 14 -12.79 -3.67 -11.54
N TRP A 15 -12.88 -3.77 -10.22
CA TRP A 15 -11.73 -4.05 -9.37
C TRP A 15 -11.15 -5.45 -9.64
N LEU A 16 -12.01 -6.47 -9.75
CA LEU A 16 -11.58 -7.83 -10.10
C LEU A 16 -10.94 -7.90 -11.49
N LEU A 17 -11.49 -7.19 -12.47
CA LEU A 17 -10.91 -7.08 -13.80
C LEU A 17 -9.55 -6.39 -13.78
N ALA A 18 -9.38 -5.33 -12.98
CA ALA A 18 -8.10 -4.66 -12.82
C ALA A 18 -7.05 -5.58 -12.21
N VAL A 19 -7.40 -6.32 -11.14
CA VAL A 19 -6.52 -7.31 -10.52
C VAL A 19 -6.17 -8.44 -11.49
N ALA A 20 -7.15 -8.96 -12.23
CA ALA A 20 -6.92 -9.99 -13.24
C ALA A 20 -5.99 -9.49 -14.34
N ALA A 21 -6.17 -8.25 -14.81
CA ALA A 21 -5.29 -7.63 -15.80
C ALA A 21 -3.86 -7.44 -15.27
N GLU A 22 -3.70 -7.01 -14.03
CA GLU A 22 -2.38 -6.89 -13.37
C GLU A 22 -1.67 -8.25 -13.28
N ILE A 23 -2.38 -9.31 -12.89
CA ILE A 23 -1.84 -10.69 -12.84
C ILE A 23 -1.43 -11.18 -14.23
N LEU A 24 -2.28 -10.93 -15.24
CA LEU A 24 -2.01 -11.35 -16.61
C LEU A 24 -0.78 -10.61 -17.18
N VAL A 25 -0.73 -9.30 -17.04
CA VAL A 25 0.42 -8.49 -17.47
C VAL A 25 1.69 -8.91 -16.73
N GLY A 26 1.61 -9.14 -15.41
CA GLY A 26 2.72 -9.66 -14.62
C GLY A 26 3.21 -11.02 -15.12
N GLY A 27 2.29 -11.94 -15.39
CA GLY A 27 2.59 -13.28 -15.93
C GLY A 27 3.26 -13.22 -17.31
N VAL A 28 2.74 -12.39 -18.22
CA VAL A 28 3.34 -12.17 -19.54
C VAL A 28 4.74 -11.58 -19.43
N LEU A 29 4.94 -10.58 -18.56
CA LEU A 29 6.25 -9.98 -18.33
C LEU A 29 7.24 -10.98 -17.75
N VAL A 30 6.82 -11.83 -16.80
CA VAL A 30 7.67 -12.89 -16.25
C VAL A 30 8.08 -13.88 -17.34
N TRP A 31 7.13 -14.32 -18.16
CA TRP A 31 7.40 -15.24 -19.26
C TRP A 31 8.33 -14.65 -20.31
N TRP A 32 8.09 -13.41 -20.73
CA TRP A 32 8.87 -12.73 -21.77
C TRP A 32 10.28 -12.36 -21.30
N ALA A 33 10.43 -11.90 -20.08
CA ALA A 33 11.71 -11.47 -19.50
C ALA A 33 12.53 -12.65 -18.92
N GLY A 34 12.01 -13.88 -18.94
CA GLY A 34 12.69 -15.06 -18.44
C GLY A 34 13.14 -14.89 -16.99
N ARG A 35 14.44 -15.17 -16.71
CA ARG A 35 15.00 -15.08 -15.34
C ARG A 35 14.90 -13.71 -14.68
N HIS A 36 14.76 -12.63 -15.44
CA HIS A 36 14.64 -11.25 -14.92
C HIS A 36 13.19 -10.86 -14.63
N GLY A 37 12.22 -11.64 -15.14
CA GLY A 37 10.79 -11.34 -15.03
C GLY A 37 10.32 -11.06 -13.61
N PRO A 38 10.59 -11.93 -12.61
CA PRO A 38 10.16 -11.70 -11.23
C PRO A 38 10.69 -10.40 -10.63
N ALA A 39 11.95 -10.04 -10.92
CA ALA A 39 12.55 -8.80 -10.45
C ALA A 39 11.90 -7.57 -11.10
N LEU A 40 11.67 -7.60 -12.40
CA LEU A 40 11.02 -6.51 -13.13
C LEU A 40 9.57 -6.29 -12.66
N VAL A 41 8.81 -7.35 -12.44
CA VAL A 41 7.46 -7.26 -11.86
C VAL A 41 7.52 -6.62 -10.47
N ALA A 42 8.45 -7.05 -9.62
CA ALA A 42 8.62 -6.46 -8.29
C ALA A 42 8.96 -4.97 -8.37
N VAL A 43 9.83 -4.54 -9.31
CA VAL A 43 10.13 -3.12 -9.57
C VAL A 43 8.86 -2.37 -9.92
N LEU A 44 8.11 -2.85 -10.92
CA LEU A 44 6.92 -2.15 -11.42
C LEU A 44 5.84 -2.03 -10.35
N VAL A 45 5.55 -3.11 -9.62
CA VAL A 45 4.55 -3.11 -8.54
C VAL A 45 4.95 -2.14 -7.43
N ASN A 46 6.21 -2.22 -6.96
CA ASN A 46 6.69 -1.32 -5.91
C ASN A 46 6.63 0.15 -6.34
N LEU A 47 7.05 0.48 -7.58
CA LEU A 47 6.97 1.85 -8.10
C LEU A 47 5.52 2.31 -8.26
N ALA A 48 4.64 1.48 -8.79
CA ALA A 48 3.23 1.84 -8.97
C ALA A 48 2.58 2.17 -7.62
N VAL A 49 2.84 1.35 -6.59
CA VAL A 49 2.31 1.60 -5.25
C VAL A 49 2.98 2.82 -4.61
N ALA A 50 4.32 2.99 -4.72
CA ALA A 50 5.02 4.18 -4.23
C ALA A 50 4.46 5.47 -4.85
N LEU A 51 4.22 5.47 -6.15
CA LEU A 51 3.61 6.60 -6.87
C LEU A 51 2.20 6.93 -6.34
N ARG A 52 1.39 5.92 -6.01
CA ARG A 52 0.07 6.15 -5.38
C ARG A 52 0.21 6.90 -4.04
N PHE A 53 1.19 6.53 -3.21
CA PHE A 53 1.48 7.26 -1.97
C PHE A 53 1.92 8.69 -2.27
N TRP A 54 2.88 8.92 -3.16
CA TRP A 54 3.45 10.24 -3.45
C TRP A 54 2.47 11.19 -4.15
N ILE A 55 1.62 10.70 -5.03
CA ILE A 55 0.58 11.51 -5.68
C ILE A 55 -0.37 12.14 -4.64
N THR A 56 -0.64 11.43 -3.54
CA THR A 56 -1.50 11.96 -2.47
C THR A 56 -0.79 12.96 -1.55
N LEU A 57 0.54 13.06 -1.61
CA LEU A 57 1.33 14.03 -0.86
C LEU A 57 1.41 15.41 -1.52
N ARG A 58 0.94 15.55 -2.78
CA ARG A 58 0.95 16.82 -3.51
C ARG A 58 0.14 17.89 -2.75
N PRO A 59 0.51 19.18 -2.89
CA PRO A 59 -0.26 20.28 -2.31
C PRO A 59 -1.74 20.20 -2.67
N GLY A 60 -2.63 20.52 -1.72
CA GLY A 60 -4.08 20.44 -1.91
C GLY A 60 -4.69 19.04 -1.89
N ARG A 61 -3.90 17.98 -1.72
CA ARG A 61 -4.41 16.60 -1.60
C ARG A 61 -4.32 16.08 -0.18
N VAL A 62 -5.29 15.25 0.18
CA VAL A 62 -5.27 14.52 1.46
C VAL A 62 -4.38 13.28 1.29
N PRO A 63 -3.36 13.08 2.15
CA PRO A 63 -2.47 11.91 2.11
C PRO A 63 -3.24 10.59 2.24
N LEU A 64 -2.74 9.53 1.61
CA LEU A 64 -3.46 8.26 1.53
C LEU A 64 -3.77 7.67 2.91
N ILE A 65 -2.77 7.62 3.80
CA ILE A 65 -2.97 7.09 5.17
C ILE A 65 -3.89 8.00 5.99
N THR A 66 -3.87 9.31 5.77
CA THR A 66 -4.82 10.24 6.39
C THR A 66 -6.26 9.91 6.00
N ARG A 67 -6.51 9.56 4.73
CA ARG A 67 -7.84 9.14 4.26
C ARG A 67 -8.32 7.88 5.00
N TYR A 68 -7.46 6.88 5.10
CA TYR A 68 -7.78 5.65 5.83
C TYR A 68 -8.01 5.90 7.32
N ALA A 69 -7.16 6.73 7.94
CA ALA A 69 -7.28 7.06 9.35
C ALA A 69 -8.57 7.85 9.69
N ARG A 70 -9.08 8.67 8.75
CA ARG A 70 -10.37 9.35 8.90
C ARG A 70 -11.57 8.40 8.83
N CYS A 71 -11.43 7.23 8.21
CA CYS A 71 -12.44 6.17 8.18
C CYS A 71 -12.38 5.24 9.41
N ASP A 72 -11.43 5.44 10.32
CA ASP A 72 -11.42 4.72 11.61
C ASP A 72 -12.55 5.22 12.49
N ALA A 73 -13.19 4.35 13.25
CA ALA A 73 -14.30 4.66 14.14
C ALA A 73 -14.00 5.76 15.18
N ALA A 74 -12.72 5.91 15.59
CA ALA A 74 -12.28 6.98 16.49
C ALA A 74 -12.03 8.31 15.75
N GLY A 75 -12.08 8.32 14.42
CA GLY A 75 -11.69 9.47 13.60
C GLY A 75 -10.18 9.77 13.64
N LEU A 76 -9.79 10.93 13.13
CA LEU A 76 -8.40 11.40 13.19
C LEU A 76 -8.40 12.84 13.73
N PRO A 77 -7.73 13.13 14.87
CA PRO A 77 -7.61 14.47 15.38
C PRO A 77 -6.73 15.34 14.45
N PRO A 78 -6.92 16.66 14.42
CA PRO A 78 -6.17 17.56 13.53
C PRO A 78 -4.64 17.44 13.66
N HIS A 79 -4.13 17.25 14.87
CA HIS A 79 -2.69 17.07 15.13
C HIS A 79 -2.14 15.71 14.62
N GLY A 80 -3.01 14.72 14.37
CA GLY A 80 -2.66 13.43 13.77
C GLY A 80 -2.41 13.50 12.27
N GLU A 81 -2.82 14.56 11.59
CA GLU A 81 -2.66 14.69 10.13
C GLU A 81 -1.20 14.82 9.70
N ALA A 82 -0.38 15.55 10.44
CA ALA A 82 1.05 15.67 10.18
C ALA A 82 1.74 14.30 10.30
N TYR A 83 1.36 13.51 11.31
CA TYR A 83 1.87 12.15 11.50
C TYR A 83 1.48 11.21 10.35
N THR A 84 0.22 11.18 9.97
CA THR A 84 -0.24 10.30 8.88
C THR A 84 0.31 10.73 7.52
N ARG A 85 0.59 12.03 7.32
CA ARG A 85 1.31 12.53 6.15
C ARG A 85 2.75 12.02 6.11
N ALA A 86 3.49 12.13 7.23
CA ALA A 86 4.85 11.60 7.34
C ALA A 86 4.88 10.08 7.11
N LEU A 87 3.93 9.35 7.67
CA LEU A 87 3.79 7.92 7.47
C LEU A 87 3.48 7.55 6.00
N THR A 88 2.65 8.35 5.31
CA THR A 88 2.40 8.20 3.87
C THR A 88 3.71 8.35 3.07
N ALA A 89 4.54 9.34 3.42
CA ALA A 89 5.84 9.53 2.79
C ALA A 89 6.80 8.36 3.09
N ALA A 90 6.86 7.90 4.34
CA ALA A 90 7.71 6.78 4.75
C ALA A 90 7.40 5.50 3.97
N TRP A 91 6.13 5.15 3.81
CA TRP A 91 5.71 4.01 2.98
C TRP A 91 6.07 4.19 1.51
N GLY A 92 5.90 5.39 0.95
CA GLY A 92 6.31 5.69 -0.43
C GLY A 92 7.80 5.47 -0.64
N TRP A 93 8.65 5.98 0.27
CA TRP A 93 10.10 5.79 0.20
C TRP A 93 10.54 4.34 0.47
N PHE A 94 9.88 3.64 1.39
CA PHE A 94 10.12 2.22 1.63
C PHE A 94 9.93 1.40 0.36
N LEU A 95 8.81 1.59 -0.33
CA LEU A 95 8.50 0.87 -1.57
C LEU A 95 9.46 1.26 -2.71
N ALA A 96 9.77 2.55 -2.86
CA ALA A 96 10.74 3.00 -3.87
C ALA A 96 12.15 2.44 -3.63
N GLY A 97 12.58 2.35 -2.37
CA GLY A 97 13.83 1.71 -2.00
C GLY A 97 13.87 0.23 -2.42
N PHE A 98 12.80 -0.51 -2.14
CA PHE A 98 12.70 -1.90 -2.59
C PHE A 98 12.57 -2.05 -4.11
N ALA A 99 11.92 -1.11 -4.81
CA ALA A 99 11.94 -1.09 -6.27
C ALA A 99 13.38 -0.99 -6.80
N LEU A 100 14.21 -0.11 -6.23
CA LEU A 100 15.62 0.01 -6.59
C LEU A 100 16.38 -1.29 -6.31
N LEU A 101 16.20 -1.90 -5.13
CA LEU A 101 16.85 -3.16 -4.77
C LEU A 101 16.46 -4.31 -5.71
N HIS A 102 15.19 -4.41 -6.09
CA HIS A 102 14.75 -5.39 -7.10
C HIS A 102 15.33 -5.09 -8.49
N GLY A 103 15.53 -3.82 -8.84
CA GLY A 103 16.26 -3.43 -10.05
C GLY A 103 17.71 -3.94 -10.04
N LEU A 104 18.42 -3.81 -8.92
CA LEU A 104 19.75 -4.36 -8.74
C LEU A 104 19.76 -5.90 -8.77
N ALA A 105 18.71 -6.56 -8.26
CA ALA A 105 18.54 -8.00 -8.39
C ALA A 105 18.38 -8.45 -9.86
N ALA A 106 17.69 -7.66 -10.68
CA ALA A 106 17.60 -7.92 -12.12
C ALA A 106 18.99 -7.86 -12.81
N LEU A 107 19.93 -7.11 -12.24
CA LEU A 107 21.34 -7.04 -12.69
C LEU A 107 22.21 -8.16 -12.08
N GLY A 108 21.64 -9.06 -11.28
CA GLY A 108 22.35 -10.23 -10.74
C GLY A 108 23.02 -10.01 -9.37
N TRP A 109 22.83 -8.87 -8.70
CA TRP A 109 23.46 -8.59 -7.40
C TRP A 109 22.90 -9.44 -6.27
N TRP A 110 21.59 -9.73 -6.31
CA TRP A 110 20.89 -10.58 -5.33
C TRP A 110 19.78 -11.39 -5.98
N THR A 111 19.27 -12.39 -5.25
CA THR A 111 18.09 -13.11 -5.72
C THR A 111 16.81 -12.34 -5.41
N THR A 112 15.87 -12.31 -6.33
CA THR A 112 14.55 -11.69 -6.12
C THR A 112 13.82 -12.29 -4.93
N ALA A 113 13.96 -13.62 -4.72
CA ALA A 113 13.34 -14.33 -3.60
C ALA A 113 13.84 -13.79 -2.25
N THR A 114 15.16 -13.65 -2.07
CA THR A 114 15.75 -13.11 -0.85
C THR A 114 15.26 -11.69 -0.57
N LEU A 115 15.23 -10.83 -1.61
CA LEU A 115 14.74 -9.46 -1.45
C LEU A 115 13.24 -9.40 -1.14
N SER A 116 12.43 -10.27 -1.72
CA SER A 116 11.00 -10.36 -1.41
C SER A 116 10.75 -10.77 0.03
N LEU A 117 11.50 -11.73 0.55
CA LEU A 117 11.45 -12.11 1.97
C LEU A 117 11.87 -10.96 2.88
N LEU A 118 12.98 -10.28 2.55
CA LEU A 118 13.45 -9.13 3.30
C LEU A 118 12.43 -7.99 3.28
N GLN A 119 11.84 -7.69 2.13
CA GLN A 119 10.79 -6.68 1.99
C GLN A 119 9.57 -7.03 2.84
N SER A 120 9.14 -8.29 2.82
CA SER A 120 7.99 -8.75 3.61
C SER A 120 8.26 -8.62 5.11
N ALA A 121 9.43 -9.04 5.57
CA ALA A 121 9.84 -8.93 6.97
C ALA A 121 9.96 -7.46 7.41
N ALA A 122 10.64 -6.63 6.62
CA ALA A 122 10.79 -5.20 6.89
C ALA A 122 9.46 -4.46 6.84
N GLY A 123 8.58 -4.78 5.88
CA GLY A 123 7.25 -4.21 5.78
C GLY A 123 6.37 -4.58 6.97
N LEU A 124 6.42 -5.83 7.41
CA LEU A 124 5.72 -6.28 8.62
C LEU A 124 6.26 -5.56 9.87
N ALA A 125 7.57 -5.44 10.00
CA ALA A 125 8.20 -4.73 11.12
C ALA A 125 7.80 -3.25 11.14
N LEU A 126 7.81 -2.58 9.98
CA LEU A 126 7.37 -1.20 9.83
C LEU A 126 5.88 -1.05 10.20
N PHE A 127 5.04 -1.97 9.73
CA PHE A 127 3.60 -1.97 10.00
C PHE A 127 3.29 -2.18 11.49
N LEU A 128 3.89 -3.17 12.14
CA LEU A 128 3.68 -3.44 13.57
C LEU A 128 4.32 -2.36 14.45
N GLY A 129 5.52 -1.90 14.07
CA GLY A 129 6.20 -0.80 14.76
C GLY A 129 5.40 0.50 14.71
N GLU A 130 4.78 0.80 13.57
CA GLU A 130 3.86 1.94 13.42
C GLU A 130 2.68 1.82 14.38
N HIS A 131 2.04 0.65 14.49
CA HIS A 131 0.92 0.46 15.39
C HIS A 131 1.31 0.66 16.86
N ALA A 132 2.48 0.17 17.26
CA ALA A 132 3.00 0.40 18.60
C ALA A 132 3.33 1.89 18.85
N TRP A 133 3.92 2.55 17.86
CA TRP A 133 4.26 3.96 17.93
C TRP A 133 3.02 4.85 17.96
N ARG A 134 2.04 4.61 17.09
CA ARG A 134 0.78 5.34 17.03
C ARG A 134 0.00 5.24 18.33
N SER A 135 -0.05 4.07 18.94
CA SER A 135 -0.71 3.88 20.24
C SER A 135 -0.09 4.72 21.36
N ARG A 136 1.20 5.07 21.24
CA ARG A 136 1.90 5.96 22.19
C ARG A 136 1.75 7.44 21.85
N ARG A 137 1.71 7.76 20.56
CA ARG A 137 1.65 9.15 20.06
C ARG A 137 0.25 9.74 20.09
N LEU A 138 -0.77 8.89 19.92
CA LEU A 138 -2.18 9.29 19.83
C LEU A 138 -3.00 8.41 20.81
N PRO A 139 -2.74 8.54 22.14
CA PRO A 139 -3.40 7.68 23.14
C PRO A 139 -4.91 7.89 23.20
N GLU A 140 -5.41 9.06 22.82
CA GLU A 140 -6.82 9.40 22.73
C GLU A 140 -7.58 8.55 21.69
N LEU A 141 -6.90 8.01 20.69
CA LEU A 141 -7.52 7.09 19.72
C LEU A 141 -7.60 5.65 20.23
N GLY A 142 -7.07 5.38 21.42
CA GLY A 142 -6.96 4.04 21.98
C GLY A 142 -5.90 3.18 21.26
N ARG A 143 -5.86 1.88 21.56
CA ARG A 143 -4.87 0.98 20.96
C ARG A 143 -5.07 0.86 19.47
N ALA A 144 -4.02 1.20 18.70
CA ALA A 144 -3.96 0.91 17.29
C ALA A 144 -3.75 -0.60 17.09
N THR A 145 -4.60 -1.23 16.30
CA THR A 145 -4.48 -2.66 16.00
C THR A 145 -4.54 -2.88 14.49
N PRO A 146 -3.83 -3.88 13.95
CA PRO A 146 -3.90 -4.24 12.53
C PRO A 146 -5.34 -4.43 12.03
N TRP A 147 -6.18 -5.04 12.85
CA TRP A 147 -7.59 -5.27 12.51
C TRP A 147 -8.38 -3.97 12.31
N ARG A 148 -8.19 -2.97 13.19
CA ARG A 148 -8.80 -1.64 13.03
C ARG A 148 -8.36 -0.98 11.72
N THR A 149 -7.07 -1.06 11.40
CA THR A 149 -6.53 -0.52 10.16
C THR A 149 -7.12 -1.22 8.93
N CYS A 150 -7.20 -2.55 8.91
CA CYS A 150 -7.84 -3.29 7.83
C CYS A 150 -9.30 -2.87 7.65
N ARG A 151 -10.06 -2.74 8.75
CA ARG A 151 -11.47 -2.31 8.71
C ARG A 151 -11.62 -0.89 8.16
N ALA A 152 -10.74 0.04 8.56
CA ALA A 152 -10.74 1.42 8.05
C ALA A 152 -10.43 1.48 6.54
N VAL A 153 -9.48 0.68 6.06
CA VAL A 153 -9.17 0.57 4.63
C VAL A 153 -10.37 -0.01 3.85
N LEU A 154 -11.01 -1.06 4.36
CA LEU A 154 -12.19 -1.63 3.73
C LEU A 154 -13.36 -0.63 3.69
N ALA A 155 -13.60 0.10 4.79
CA ALA A 155 -14.63 1.13 4.86
C ALA A 155 -14.40 2.25 3.83
N TYR A 156 -13.14 2.66 3.64
CA TYR A 156 -12.79 3.66 2.63
C TYR A 156 -13.11 3.22 1.21
N HIS A 157 -12.90 1.94 0.88
CA HIS A 157 -13.17 1.41 -0.46
C HIS A 157 -14.64 1.02 -0.68
N ALA A 158 -15.44 0.95 0.38
CA ALA A 158 -16.87 0.66 0.31
C ALA A 158 -17.74 1.92 0.18
N ALA A 159 -17.19 3.10 0.45
CA ALA A 159 -17.87 4.40 0.36
C ALA A 159 -17.71 5.02 -1.03
#